data_383ab1abd659257c8f18e90c022b472f
#
_entry.id   383ab1abd659257c8f18e90c022b472f
#
_cell.length_a   1.000
_cell.length_b   1.000
_cell.length_c   1.000
_cell.angle_alpha   90.00
_cell.angle_beta   90.00
_cell.angle_gamma   90.00
#
_symmetry.space_group_name_H-M   'P 1'
#
loop_
_entity.id
_entity.type
_entity.pdbx_description
1 polymer ?
#
loop_
_entity_poly.entity_id
_entity_poly.type
_entity_poly.pdbx_seq_one_letter_code
_entity_poly.pdbx_strand_id
1 'polypeptide(L)'
;MVAIVAGTKTEQVIEQLSKIDLKKRQAVIEITLDMANSMKLIAKKCFPKAIQVTDRFHVQKLALEALQEIRIKYRWEAMDSENQLILLAKSKNKTYNPQLLTNGDTVKQLLARSRYLLYKSREKWTINQEERAQILFELYPDIKTAYYLSQQLRSIYNTNNDKNVAMLKLAHWYKRVEESGFKNFNIVLNTITVNYQSILNYFDNRSTNASAESFNAKIKAFRSQFRGVRKIDFFLFRLSKIFA
;
A
#
# COMPACT_ATOMS: atom_id res chain seq x y z
N MET A 1 -0.78 15.52 -21.90
CA MET A 1 -0.84 16.11 -20.54
C MET A 1 -1.81 17.27 -20.56
N VAL A 2 -2.73 17.37 -19.59
CA VAL A 2 -3.84 18.34 -19.62
C VAL A 2 -3.50 19.61 -18.83
N ALA A 3 -2.79 19.49 -17.72
CA ALA A 3 -2.34 20.61 -16.89
C ALA A 3 -1.09 20.23 -16.09
N ILE A 4 -0.29 21.23 -15.73
CA ILE A 4 0.83 21.13 -14.80
C ILE A 4 0.63 22.18 -13.71
N VAL A 5 0.73 21.78 -12.45
CA VAL A 5 0.56 22.64 -11.30
C VAL A 5 1.77 22.52 -10.38
N ALA A 6 2.32 23.64 -9.93
CA ALA A 6 3.37 23.66 -8.93
C ALA A 6 2.77 23.46 -7.54
N GLY A 7 2.91 22.23 -7.00
CA GLY A 7 2.41 21.86 -5.68
C GLY A 7 1.11 21.04 -5.71
N THR A 8 0.60 20.76 -4.52
CA THR A 8 -0.56 19.87 -4.31
C THR A 8 -1.70 20.51 -3.52
N LYS A 9 -1.66 21.84 -3.36
CA LYS A 9 -2.72 22.58 -2.65
C LYS A 9 -4.03 22.47 -3.42
N THR A 10 -5.06 21.99 -2.74
CA THR A 10 -6.37 21.67 -3.33
C THR A 10 -6.96 22.85 -4.11
N GLU A 11 -6.91 24.05 -3.56
CA GLU A 11 -7.47 25.26 -4.16
C GLU A 11 -6.75 25.61 -5.47
N GLN A 12 -5.42 25.54 -5.49
CA GLN A 12 -4.61 25.82 -6.68
C GLN A 12 -4.87 24.81 -7.79
N VAL A 13 -5.01 23.51 -7.44
CA VAL A 13 -5.33 22.47 -8.42
C VAL A 13 -6.72 22.68 -8.99
N ILE A 14 -7.71 22.99 -8.15
CA ILE A 14 -9.08 23.29 -8.59
C ILE A 14 -9.10 24.50 -9.51
N GLU A 15 -8.42 25.60 -9.16
CA GLU A 15 -8.34 26.80 -9.97
C GLU A 15 -7.79 26.49 -11.38
N GLN A 16 -6.69 25.74 -11.46
CA GLN A 16 -6.09 25.41 -12.75
C GLN A 16 -6.97 24.47 -13.58
N LEU A 17 -7.56 23.44 -12.97
CA LEU A 17 -8.46 22.53 -13.66
C LEU A 17 -9.77 23.22 -14.09
N SER A 18 -10.22 24.22 -13.36
CA SER A 18 -11.43 24.98 -13.69
C SER A 18 -11.25 25.87 -14.94
N LYS A 19 -10.03 26.15 -15.39
CA LYS A 19 -9.74 26.83 -16.67
C LYS A 19 -10.06 25.96 -17.88
N ILE A 20 -10.19 24.64 -17.70
CA ILE A 20 -10.63 23.72 -18.75
C ILE A 20 -12.14 23.88 -18.94
N ASP A 21 -12.58 23.96 -20.19
CA ASP A 21 -14.00 24.10 -20.54
C ASP A 21 -14.87 23.08 -19.78
N LEU A 22 -16.00 23.54 -19.27
CA LEU A 22 -16.92 22.72 -18.46
C LEU A 22 -17.44 21.50 -19.24
N LYS A 23 -17.73 21.65 -20.54
CA LYS A 23 -18.20 20.53 -21.36
C LYS A 23 -17.15 19.42 -21.44
N LYS A 24 -15.86 19.79 -21.57
CA LYS A 24 -14.75 18.81 -21.56
C LYS A 24 -14.62 18.12 -20.20
N ARG A 25 -14.76 18.86 -19.11
CA ARG A 25 -14.73 18.29 -17.75
C ARG A 25 -15.93 17.40 -17.46
N GLN A 26 -17.10 17.72 -17.99
CA GLN A 26 -18.31 16.90 -17.89
C GLN A 26 -18.29 15.66 -18.79
N ALA A 27 -17.45 15.62 -19.81
CA ALA A 27 -17.23 14.44 -20.65
C ALA A 27 -16.36 13.37 -19.98
N VAL A 28 -15.70 13.69 -18.85
CA VAL A 28 -14.94 12.69 -18.08
C VAL A 28 -15.91 11.75 -17.39
N ILE A 29 -15.84 10.46 -17.74
CA ILE A 29 -16.72 9.41 -17.23
C ILE A 29 -16.24 8.89 -15.88
N GLU A 30 -14.91 8.73 -15.72
CA GLU A 30 -14.33 8.09 -14.55
C GLU A 30 -12.99 8.75 -14.16
N ILE A 31 -12.73 8.80 -12.86
CA ILE A 31 -11.45 9.26 -12.30
C ILE A 31 -10.97 8.24 -11.28
N THR A 32 -9.80 7.68 -11.54
CA THR A 32 -9.10 6.82 -10.57
C THR A 32 -8.18 7.65 -9.70
N LEU A 33 -8.29 7.48 -8.39
CA LEU A 33 -7.52 8.24 -7.38
C LEU A 33 -7.18 7.37 -6.17
N ASP A 34 -6.29 7.90 -5.34
CA ASP A 34 -6.06 7.37 -4.01
C ASP A 34 -7.23 7.73 -3.05
N MET A 35 -7.10 7.37 -1.79
CA MET A 35 -8.13 7.64 -0.78
C MET A 35 -7.99 9.01 -0.11
N ALA A 36 -7.11 9.92 -0.60
CA ALA A 36 -6.92 11.23 -0.02
C ALA A 36 -8.16 12.13 -0.21
N ASN A 37 -8.63 12.73 0.88
CA ASN A 37 -9.81 13.60 0.85
C ASN A 37 -9.63 14.82 -0.07
N SER A 38 -8.40 15.35 -0.18
CA SER A 38 -8.07 16.44 -1.12
C SER A 38 -8.33 16.05 -2.57
N MET A 39 -7.90 14.84 -2.98
CA MET A 39 -8.11 14.35 -4.34
C MET A 39 -9.57 14.08 -4.64
N LYS A 40 -10.33 13.56 -3.68
CA LYS A 40 -11.80 13.40 -3.81
C LYS A 40 -12.51 14.73 -3.99
N LEU A 41 -12.10 15.75 -3.22
CA LEU A 41 -12.67 17.10 -3.32
C LEU A 41 -12.37 17.73 -4.68
N ILE A 42 -11.13 17.61 -5.18
CA ILE A 42 -10.74 18.07 -6.52
C ILE A 42 -11.60 17.36 -7.59
N ALA A 43 -11.68 16.03 -7.54
CA ALA A 43 -12.47 15.26 -8.49
C ALA A 43 -13.95 15.71 -8.49
N LYS A 44 -14.56 15.82 -7.31
CA LYS A 44 -15.96 16.25 -7.17
C LYS A 44 -16.21 17.65 -7.72
N LYS A 45 -15.31 18.61 -7.46
CA LYS A 45 -15.48 20.02 -7.91
C LYS A 45 -15.16 20.20 -9.39
N CYS A 46 -14.11 19.54 -9.89
CA CYS A 46 -13.65 19.76 -11.26
C CYS A 46 -14.37 18.88 -12.27
N PHE A 47 -14.82 17.69 -11.89
CA PHE A 47 -15.40 16.67 -12.77
C PHE A 47 -16.72 16.11 -12.19
N PRO A 48 -17.76 16.94 -12.14
CA PRO A 48 -18.99 16.64 -11.38
C PRO A 48 -19.76 15.42 -11.86
N LYS A 49 -19.56 14.97 -13.10
CA LYS A 49 -20.21 13.78 -13.68
C LYS A 49 -19.36 12.53 -13.61
N ALA A 50 -18.09 12.65 -13.22
CA ALA A 50 -17.17 11.51 -13.21
C ALA A 50 -17.42 10.61 -12.01
N ILE A 51 -17.45 9.29 -12.26
CA ILE A 51 -17.45 8.27 -11.22
C ILE A 51 -16.05 8.22 -10.60
N GLN A 52 -15.98 8.30 -9.27
CA GLN A 52 -14.71 8.16 -8.56
C GLN A 52 -14.42 6.69 -8.29
N VAL A 53 -13.24 6.22 -8.66
CA VAL A 53 -12.74 4.87 -8.43
C VAL A 53 -11.50 4.92 -7.56
N THR A 54 -11.49 4.13 -6.49
CA THR A 54 -10.29 3.98 -5.67
C THR A 54 -9.36 2.93 -6.29
N ASP A 55 -8.09 3.32 -6.49
CA ASP A 55 -7.07 2.41 -7.00
C ASP A 55 -6.84 1.26 -6.01
N ARG A 56 -6.96 0.03 -6.52
CA ARG A 56 -6.77 -1.21 -5.76
C ARG A 56 -5.41 -1.30 -5.06
N PHE A 57 -4.36 -0.71 -5.66
CA PHE A 57 -3.01 -0.74 -5.10
C PHE A 57 -2.97 -0.08 -3.73
N HIS A 58 -3.64 1.06 -3.58
CA HIS A 58 -3.70 1.77 -2.30
C HIS A 58 -4.46 0.97 -1.23
N VAL A 59 -5.54 0.28 -1.60
CA VAL A 59 -6.30 -0.57 -0.68
C VAL A 59 -5.46 -1.77 -0.23
N GLN A 60 -4.78 -2.44 -1.16
CA GLN A 60 -3.90 -3.56 -0.83
C GLN A 60 -2.71 -3.15 0.02
N LYS A 61 -2.15 -1.96 -0.24
CA LYS A 61 -1.05 -1.39 0.52
C LYS A 61 -1.41 -1.24 2.00
N LEU A 62 -2.62 -0.77 2.33
CA LEU A 62 -3.06 -0.66 3.73
C LEU A 62 -3.00 -1.99 4.47
N ALA A 63 -3.52 -3.07 3.87
CA ALA A 63 -3.51 -4.39 4.51
C ALA A 63 -2.08 -4.95 4.67
N LEU A 64 -1.20 -4.68 3.69
CA LEU A 64 0.20 -5.06 3.78
C LEU A 64 0.96 -4.25 4.83
N GLU A 65 0.66 -2.97 4.99
CA GLU A 65 1.23 -2.12 6.04
C GLU A 65 0.78 -2.61 7.42
N ALA A 66 -0.51 -2.91 7.61
CA ALA A 66 -1.02 -3.49 8.86
C ALA A 66 -0.32 -4.81 9.23
N LEU A 67 -0.10 -5.70 8.25
CA LEU A 67 0.69 -6.91 8.43
C LEU A 67 2.14 -6.61 8.84
N GLN A 68 2.78 -5.63 8.19
CA GLN A 68 4.15 -5.26 8.52
C GLN A 68 4.29 -4.65 9.92
N GLU A 69 3.30 -3.90 10.38
CA GLU A 69 3.29 -3.38 11.75
C GLU A 69 3.26 -4.49 12.79
N ILE A 70 2.46 -5.54 12.59
CA ILE A 70 2.44 -6.72 13.48
C ILE A 70 3.82 -7.40 13.48
N ARG A 71 4.43 -7.61 12.29
CA ARG A 71 5.79 -8.17 12.18
C ARG A 71 6.84 -7.30 12.87
N ILE A 72 6.74 -5.98 12.73
CA ILE A 72 7.68 -5.02 13.33
C ILE A 72 7.57 -5.06 14.86
N LYS A 73 6.36 -5.15 15.42
CA LYS A 73 6.15 -5.32 16.86
C LYS A 73 6.93 -6.53 17.38
N TYR A 74 6.73 -7.71 16.80
CA TYR A 74 7.44 -8.91 17.21
C TYR A 74 8.96 -8.81 17.01
N ARG A 75 9.41 -8.09 15.97
CA ARG A 75 10.83 -7.85 15.77
C ARG A 75 11.45 -7.01 16.88
N TRP A 76 10.76 -6.00 17.37
CA TRP A 76 11.22 -5.20 18.50
C TRP A 76 11.28 -6.04 19.77
N GLU A 77 10.26 -6.82 20.06
CA GLU A 77 10.23 -7.74 21.20
C GLU A 77 11.40 -8.74 21.16
N ALA A 78 11.71 -9.31 19.99
CA ALA A 78 12.85 -10.20 19.81
C ALA A 78 14.20 -9.48 20.00
N MET A 79 14.31 -8.24 19.57
CA MET A 79 15.52 -7.43 19.78
C MET A 79 15.73 -7.09 21.27
N ASP A 80 14.68 -6.73 21.97
CA ASP A 80 14.74 -6.41 23.39
C ASP A 80 15.10 -7.66 24.21
N SER A 81 14.52 -8.81 23.89
CA SER A 81 14.87 -10.11 24.52
C SER A 81 16.32 -10.48 24.28
N GLU A 82 16.82 -10.32 23.05
CA GLU A 82 18.23 -10.59 22.73
C GLU A 82 19.17 -9.65 23.50
N ASN A 83 18.86 -8.35 23.58
CA ASN A 83 19.63 -7.36 24.33
C ASN A 83 19.70 -7.73 25.82
N GLN A 84 18.60 -8.17 26.43
CA GLN A 84 18.58 -8.64 27.81
C GLN A 84 19.49 -9.87 28.02
N LEU A 85 19.46 -10.84 27.11
CA LEU A 85 20.32 -12.02 27.17
C LEU A 85 21.80 -11.66 27.03
N ILE A 86 22.14 -10.69 26.17
CA ILE A 86 23.51 -10.17 26.03
C ILE A 86 24.00 -9.53 27.35
N LEU A 87 23.15 -8.71 27.98
CA LEU A 87 23.49 -8.07 29.27
C LEU A 87 23.69 -9.12 30.38
N LEU A 88 22.82 -10.13 30.43
CA LEU A 88 22.94 -11.24 31.38
C LEU A 88 24.22 -12.08 31.16
N ALA A 89 24.62 -12.32 29.92
CA ALA A 89 25.87 -13.00 29.62
C ALA A 89 27.08 -12.19 30.06
N LYS A 90 27.07 -10.88 29.77
CA LYS A 90 28.15 -9.94 30.22
C LYS A 90 28.30 -9.89 31.74
N SER A 91 27.19 -9.83 32.49
CA SER A 91 27.23 -9.81 33.96
C SER A 91 27.83 -11.09 34.55
N LYS A 92 27.79 -12.20 33.80
CA LYS A 92 28.37 -13.48 34.17
C LYS A 92 29.74 -13.75 33.55
N ASN A 93 30.35 -12.76 32.93
CA ASN A 93 31.62 -12.87 32.18
C ASN A 93 31.55 -13.98 31.09
N LYS A 94 30.41 -14.17 30.46
CA LYS A 94 30.19 -15.17 29.38
C LYS A 94 29.93 -14.49 28.04
N THR A 95 30.35 -15.16 26.97
CA THR A 95 29.99 -14.73 25.60
C THR A 95 28.54 -15.17 25.30
N TYR A 96 27.73 -14.26 24.77
CA TYR A 96 26.39 -14.58 24.31
C TYR A 96 26.46 -15.32 22.98
N ASN A 97 25.85 -16.50 22.91
CA ASN A 97 25.67 -17.28 21.68
C ASN A 97 24.16 -17.31 21.35
N PRO A 98 23.72 -16.72 20.22
CA PRO A 98 22.32 -16.73 19.86
C PRO A 98 21.86 -18.14 19.51
N GLN A 99 20.64 -18.49 19.92
CA GLN A 99 19.99 -19.73 19.48
C GLN A 99 19.62 -19.60 18.00
N LEU A 100 19.99 -20.62 17.20
CA LEU A 100 19.65 -20.72 15.80
C LEU A 100 18.40 -21.58 15.61
N LEU A 101 17.56 -21.17 14.67
CA LEU A 101 16.42 -21.91 14.17
C LEU A 101 16.89 -22.97 13.14
N THR A 102 16.01 -23.85 12.71
CA THR A 102 16.30 -24.95 11.77
C THR A 102 16.90 -24.47 10.44
N ASN A 103 16.55 -23.26 10.00
CA ASN A 103 17.06 -22.63 8.79
C ASN A 103 18.32 -21.79 9.00
N GLY A 104 18.93 -21.84 10.19
CA GLY A 104 20.14 -21.07 10.55
C GLY A 104 19.90 -19.59 10.87
N ASP A 105 18.68 -19.08 10.84
CA ASP A 105 18.38 -17.73 11.30
C ASP A 105 18.26 -17.68 12.82
N THR A 106 18.64 -16.55 13.44
CA THR A 106 18.13 -16.21 14.77
C THR A 106 16.68 -15.70 14.64
N VAL A 107 15.92 -15.65 15.74
CA VAL A 107 14.55 -15.13 15.76
C VAL A 107 14.47 -13.71 15.19
N LYS A 108 15.43 -12.83 15.56
CA LYS A 108 15.55 -11.47 15.04
C LYS A 108 15.81 -11.44 13.53
N GLN A 109 16.66 -12.34 13.02
CA GLN A 109 16.94 -12.47 11.59
C GLN A 109 15.76 -13.02 10.82
N LEU A 110 15.06 -14.03 11.35
CA LEU A 110 13.81 -14.55 10.78
C LEU A 110 12.81 -13.42 10.54
N LEU A 111 12.51 -12.64 11.57
CA LEU A 111 11.56 -11.51 11.48
C LEU A 111 12.03 -10.41 10.52
N ALA A 112 13.33 -10.11 10.48
CA ALA A 112 13.89 -9.12 9.54
C ALA A 112 13.79 -9.59 8.08
N ARG A 113 14.25 -10.81 7.80
CA ARG A 113 14.33 -11.40 6.46
C ARG A 113 12.96 -11.77 5.89
N SER A 114 11.94 -11.95 6.75
CA SER A 114 10.56 -12.23 6.35
C SER A 114 9.83 -11.03 5.75
N ARG A 115 10.36 -9.81 5.84
CA ARG A 115 9.72 -8.60 5.31
C ARG A 115 9.20 -8.76 3.88
N TYR A 116 10.06 -9.19 2.97
CA TYR A 116 9.73 -9.22 1.53
C TYR A 116 8.90 -10.43 1.12
N LEU A 117 9.02 -11.57 1.80
CA LEU A 117 8.18 -12.72 1.51
C LEU A 117 6.72 -12.45 1.85
N LEU A 118 6.44 -11.68 2.91
CA LEU A 118 5.09 -11.32 3.34
C LEU A 118 4.35 -10.39 2.36
N TYR A 119 5.07 -9.66 1.47
CA TYR A 119 4.46 -8.91 0.37
C TYR A 119 4.04 -9.78 -0.80
N LYS A 120 4.58 -10.99 -0.92
CA LYS A 120 4.32 -11.90 -2.04
C LYS A 120 3.15 -12.84 -1.70
N SER A 121 2.46 -13.32 -2.73
CA SER A 121 1.62 -14.50 -2.61
C SER A 121 2.49 -15.76 -2.53
N ARG A 122 1.96 -16.84 -1.93
CA ARG A 122 2.71 -18.07 -1.68
C ARG A 122 3.31 -18.68 -2.96
N GLU A 123 2.57 -18.62 -4.08
CA GLU A 123 3.01 -19.17 -5.38
C GLU A 123 4.26 -18.46 -5.94
N LYS A 124 4.61 -17.29 -5.38
CA LYS A 124 5.78 -16.49 -5.79
C LYS A 124 6.95 -16.63 -4.82
N TRP A 125 6.86 -17.49 -3.83
CA TRP A 125 7.94 -17.73 -2.91
C TRP A 125 8.99 -18.66 -3.55
N THR A 126 10.25 -18.41 -3.23
CA THR A 126 11.33 -19.38 -3.47
C THR A 126 11.28 -20.45 -2.39
N ILE A 127 11.96 -21.58 -2.61
CA ILE A 127 12.06 -22.68 -1.62
C ILE A 127 12.51 -22.15 -0.25
N ASN A 128 13.55 -21.33 -0.21
CA ASN A 128 14.05 -20.75 1.05
C ASN A 128 13.05 -19.75 1.68
N GLN A 129 12.18 -19.12 0.90
CA GLN A 129 11.12 -18.24 1.42
C GLN A 129 9.95 -19.08 1.98
N GLU A 130 9.61 -20.20 1.36
CA GLU A 130 8.61 -21.15 1.87
C GLU A 130 9.02 -21.71 3.22
N GLU A 131 10.25 -22.24 3.33
CA GLU A 131 10.81 -22.75 4.58
C GLU A 131 10.81 -21.69 5.69
N ARG A 132 11.27 -20.47 5.37
CA ARG A 132 11.26 -19.35 6.32
C ARG A 132 9.85 -18.97 6.74
N ALA A 133 8.87 -19.02 5.83
CA ALA A 133 7.48 -18.73 6.12
C ALA A 133 6.85 -19.76 7.05
N GLN A 134 7.19 -21.07 6.89
CA GLN A 134 6.72 -22.12 7.77
C GLN A 134 7.17 -21.88 9.21
N ILE A 135 8.47 -21.68 9.41
CA ILE A 135 9.05 -21.38 10.74
C ILE A 135 8.42 -20.11 11.33
N LEU A 136 8.29 -19.06 10.50
CA LEU A 136 7.68 -17.80 10.95
C LEU A 136 6.24 -17.99 11.43
N PHE A 137 5.44 -18.76 10.69
CA PHE A 137 4.02 -18.95 10.97
C PHE A 137 3.76 -19.93 12.14
N GLU A 138 4.70 -20.84 12.40
CA GLU A 138 4.69 -21.68 13.60
C GLU A 138 4.99 -20.87 14.85
N LEU A 139 6.01 -20.03 14.81
CA LEU A 139 6.41 -19.18 15.95
C LEU A 139 5.47 -18.00 16.19
N TYR A 140 4.85 -17.46 15.13
CA TYR A 140 4.02 -16.26 15.18
C TYR A 140 2.67 -16.46 14.45
N PRO A 141 1.69 -17.14 15.10
CA PRO A 141 0.36 -17.36 14.52
C PRO A 141 -0.36 -16.06 14.12
N ASP A 142 -0.12 -14.95 14.82
CA ASP A 142 -0.68 -13.64 14.50
C ASP A 142 -0.19 -13.15 13.15
N ILE A 143 1.10 -13.31 12.83
CA ILE A 143 1.66 -12.96 11.51
C ILE A 143 1.04 -13.82 10.42
N LYS A 144 0.82 -15.11 10.69
CA LYS A 144 0.13 -16.04 9.79
C LYS A 144 -1.29 -15.55 9.48
N THR A 145 -2.06 -15.24 10.51
CA THR A 145 -3.45 -14.74 10.39
C THR A 145 -3.49 -13.43 9.60
N ALA A 146 -2.63 -12.46 9.96
CA ALA A 146 -2.52 -11.17 9.28
C ALA A 146 -2.10 -11.33 7.80
N TYR A 147 -1.19 -12.27 7.50
CA TYR A 147 -0.81 -12.62 6.13
C TYR A 147 -2.01 -13.12 5.33
N TYR A 148 -2.78 -14.06 5.87
CA TYR A 148 -3.97 -14.56 5.18
C TYR A 148 -5.04 -13.49 4.97
N LEU A 149 -5.28 -12.60 5.93
CA LEU A 149 -6.19 -11.46 5.75
C LEU A 149 -5.73 -10.57 4.59
N SER A 150 -4.44 -10.27 4.49
CA SER A 150 -3.89 -9.47 3.38
C SER A 150 -4.00 -10.17 2.02
N GLN A 151 -3.77 -11.51 1.97
CA GLN A 151 -3.90 -12.29 0.74
C GLN A 151 -5.36 -12.48 0.31
N GLN A 152 -6.29 -12.61 1.25
CA GLN A 152 -7.73 -12.67 0.95
C GLN A 152 -8.22 -11.37 0.30
N LEU A 153 -7.82 -10.20 0.85
CA LEU A 153 -8.14 -8.93 0.23
C LEU A 153 -7.59 -8.84 -1.20
N ARG A 154 -6.33 -9.27 -1.42
CA ARG A 154 -5.72 -9.35 -2.75
C ARG A 154 -6.52 -10.26 -3.69
N SER A 155 -6.96 -11.42 -3.22
CA SER A 155 -7.74 -12.38 -3.99
C SER A 155 -9.09 -11.78 -4.42
N ILE A 156 -9.77 -11.02 -3.56
CA ILE A 156 -11.02 -10.34 -3.91
C ILE A 156 -10.83 -9.47 -5.16
N TYR A 157 -9.73 -8.71 -5.23
CA TYR A 157 -9.44 -7.86 -6.38
C TYR A 157 -8.99 -8.62 -7.63
N ASN A 158 -8.32 -9.77 -7.47
CA ASN A 158 -7.75 -10.50 -8.60
C ASN A 158 -8.77 -11.43 -9.28
N THR A 159 -9.65 -12.06 -8.51
CA THR A 159 -10.50 -13.17 -8.99
C THR A 159 -11.94 -12.78 -9.29
N ASN A 160 -12.39 -11.57 -8.92
CA ASN A 160 -13.77 -11.19 -9.10
C ASN A 160 -13.91 -10.13 -10.19
N ASN A 161 -14.79 -10.41 -11.14
CA ASN A 161 -15.21 -9.48 -12.21
C ASN A 161 -16.62 -8.95 -11.97
N ASP A 162 -17.34 -9.48 -10.99
CA ASP A 162 -18.70 -9.06 -10.62
C ASP A 162 -18.66 -8.26 -9.32
N LYS A 163 -19.26 -7.08 -9.35
CA LYS A 163 -19.33 -6.14 -8.23
C LYS A 163 -20.08 -6.69 -7.02
N ASN A 164 -21.19 -7.44 -7.26
CA ASN A 164 -21.98 -8.00 -6.19
C ASN A 164 -21.24 -9.14 -5.48
N VAL A 165 -20.54 -9.97 -6.26
CA VAL A 165 -19.67 -11.04 -5.70
C VAL A 165 -18.53 -10.43 -4.91
N ALA A 166 -17.91 -9.36 -5.40
CA ALA A 166 -16.85 -8.64 -4.69
C ALA A 166 -17.38 -8.03 -3.38
N MET A 167 -18.58 -7.43 -3.42
CA MET A 167 -19.25 -6.88 -2.23
C MET A 167 -19.47 -7.95 -1.16
N LEU A 168 -20.00 -9.12 -1.52
CA LEU A 168 -20.22 -10.23 -0.61
C LEU A 168 -18.90 -10.73 0.00
N LYS A 169 -17.86 -10.88 -0.82
CA LYS A 169 -16.54 -11.32 -0.35
C LYS A 169 -15.86 -10.29 0.56
N LEU A 170 -16.06 -9.00 0.31
CA LEU A 170 -15.61 -7.94 1.21
C LEU A 170 -16.36 -8.00 2.55
N ALA A 171 -17.66 -8.27 2.58
CA ALA A 171 -18.42 -8.43 3.81
C ALA A 171 -17.90 -9.62 4.64
N HIS A 172 -17.60 -10.75 4.00
CA HIS A 172 -16.97 -11.89 4.67
C HIS A 172 -15.55 -11.56 5.18
N TRP A 173 -14.79 -10.78 4.42
CA TRP A 173 -13.47 -10.33 4.84
C TRP A 173 -13.56 -9.41 6.06
N TYR A 174 -14.54 -8.50 6.11
CA TYR A 174 -14.80 -7.63 7.28
C TYR A 174 -15.00 -8.45 8.55
N LYS A 175 -15.90 -9.45 8.49
CA LYS A 175 -16.16 -10.34 9.63
C LYS A 175 -14.88 -10.99 10.14
N ARG A 176 -14.01 -11.50 9.24
CA ARG A 176 -12.73 -12.12 9.61
C ARG A 176 -11.75 -11.13 10.24
N VAL A 177 -11.75 -9.88 9.78
CA VAL A 177 -10.93 -8.82 10.41
C VAL A 177 -11.41 -8.55 11.81
N GLU A 178 -12.71 -8.40 12.04
CA GLU A 178 -13.30 -8.20 13.38
C GLU A 178 -12.98 -9.38 14.31
N GLU A 179 -13.16 -10.61 13.84
CA GLU A 179 -12.84 -11.83 14.58
C GLU A 179 -11.36 -11.96 14.94
N SER A 180 -10.46 -11.39 14.13
CA SER A 180 -9.01 -11.42 14.38
C SER A 180 -8.58 -10.55 15.56
N GLY A 181 -9.35 -9.54 15.91
CA GLY A 181 -9.04 -8.58 16.98
C GLY A 181 -7.84 -7.66 16.70
N PHE A 182 -7.28 -7.64 15.50
CA PHE A 182 -6.11 -6.82 15.15
C PHE A 182 -6.47 -5.35 14.98
N LYS A 183 -6.03 -4.50 15.92
CA LYS A 183 -6.26 -3.05 15.86
C LYS A 183 -5.80 -2.42 14.54
N ASN A 184 -4.68 -2.86 14.00
CA ASN A 184 -4.12 -2.35 12.76
C ASN A 184 -5.02 -2.67 11.56
N PHE A 185 -5.63 -3.85 11.52
CA PHE A 185 -6.60 -4.22 10.48
C PHE A 185 -7.95 -3.52 10.65
N ASN A 186 -8.36 -3.17 11.87
CA ASN A 186 -9.55 -2.35 12.10
C ASN A 186 -9.41 -0.94 11.48
N ILE A 187 -8.21 -0.38 11.46
CA ILE A 187 -7.92 0.89 10.74
C ILE A 187 -8.13 0.71 9.24
N VAL A 188 -7.67 -0.40 8.68
CA VAL A 188 -7.89 -0.75 7.26
C VAL A 188 -9.37 -0.88 6.96
N LEU A 189 -10.11 -1.62 7.80
CA LEU A 189 -11.56 -1.82 7.71
C LEU A 189 -12.30 -0.48 7.71
N ASN A 190 -12.01 0.40 8.67
CA ASN A 190 -12.61 1.74 8.73
C ASN A 190 -12.31 2.57 7.47
N THR A 191 -11.08 2.52 6.97
CA THR A 191 -10.68 3.22 5.74
C THR A 191 -11.45 2.69 4.53
N ILE A 192 -11.62 1.37 4.42
CA ILE A 192 -12.40 0.76 3.33
C ILE A 192 -13.88 1.14 3.47
N THR A 193 -14.44 1.15 4.68
CA THR A 193 -15.83 1.53 4.94
C THR A 193 -16.12 2.96 4.49
N VAL A 194 -15.27 3.92 4.84
CA VAL A 194 -15.41 5.33 4.43
C VAL A 194 -15.30 5.51 2.91
N ASN A 195 -14.56 4.62 2.23
CA ASN A 195 -14.33 4.69 0.78
C ASN A 195 -15.12 3.62 0.00
N TYR A 196 -16.08 2.96 0.64
CA TYR A 196 -16.72 1.75 0.16
C TYR A 196 -17.25 1.87 -1.28
N GLN A 197 -17.99 2.93 -1.58
CA GLN A 197 -18.56 3.12 -2.91
C GLN A 197 -17.49 3.25 -4.00
N SER A 198 -16.46 4.08 -3.78
CA SER A 198 -15.39 4.27 -4.77
C SER A 198 -14.49 3.03 -4.91
N ILE A 199 -14.39 2.20 -3.87
CA ILE A 199 -13.72 0.90 -3.90
C ILE A 199 -14.53 -0.10 -4.72
N LEU A 200 -15.85 -0.16 -4.55
CA LEU A 200 -16.71 -1.04 -5.34
C LEU A 200 -16.79 -0.64 -6.81
N ASN A 201 -16.70 0.65 -7.13
CA ASN A 201 -16.68 1.12 -8.51
C ASN A 201 -15.47 0.59 -9.30
N TYR A 202 -14.37 0.17 -8.63
CA TYR A 202 -13.27 -0.53 -9.30
C TYR A 202 -13.72 -1.78 -10.08
N PHE A 203 -14.72 -2.51 -9.58
CA PHE A 203 -15.17 -3.77 -10.19
C PHE A 203 -16.03 -3.57 -11.44
N ASP A 204 -16.46 -2.34 -11.73
CA ASP A 204 -17.21 -2.04 -12.96
C ASP A 204 -16.27 -2.05 -14.19
N ASN A 205 -15.10 -1.38 -14.11
CA ASN A 205 -14.17 -1.22 -15.24
C ASN A 205 -12.74 -1.67 -14.92
N ARG A 206 -12.42 -1.99 -13.67
CA ARG A 206 -11.08 -2.37 -13.16
C ARG A 206 -10.01 -1.32 -13.43
N SER A 207 -10.37 -0.08 -13.43
CA SER A 207 -9.48 1.04 -13.71
C SER A 207 -8.41 1.20 -12.63
N THR A 208 -7.19 1.46 -13.05
CA THR A 208 -6.03 1.65 -12.17
C THR A 208 -5.25 2.90 -12.52
N ASN A 209 -4.43 3.39 -11.59
CA ASN A 209 -3.52 4.51 -11.80
C ASN A 209 -2.22 4.11 -12.52
N ALA A 210 -2.14 2.92 -13.12
CA ALA A 210 -0.91 2.40 -13.74
C ALA A 210 -0.29 3.38 -14.77
N SER A 211 -1.13 4.04 -15.58
CA SER A 211 -0.65 5.05 -16.54
C SER A 211 -0.07 6.29 -15.84
N ALA A 212 -0.72 6.76 -14.77
CA ALA A 212 -0.23 7.88 -13.97
C ALA A 212 1.06 7.52 -13.22
N GLU A 213 1.16 6.30 -12.68
CA GLU A 213 2.38 5.81 -12.03
C GLU A 213 3.55 5.69 -13.02
N SER A 214 3.30 5.15 -14.22
CA SER A 214 4.30 5.10 -15.31
C SER A 214 4.77 6.50 -15.70
N PHE A 215 3.85 7.45 -15.84
CA PHE A 215 4.18 8.84 -16.12
C PHE A 215 4.99 9.48 -14.99
N ASN A 216 4.59 9.28 -13.74
CA ASN A 216 5.33 9.76 -12.58
C ASN A 216 6.75 9.17 -12.50
N ALA A 217 6.94 7.91 -12.90
CA ALA A 217 8.27 7.30 -13.00
C ALA A 217 9.14 8.00 -14.04
N LYS A 218 8.58 8.36 -15.22
CA LYS A 218 9.27 9.14 -16.26
C LYS A 218 9.65 10.53 -15.76
N ILE A 219 8.75 11.22 -15.02
CA ILE A 219 9.05 12.52 -14.39
C ILE A 219 10.20 12.39 -13.39
N LYS A 220 10.20 11.36 -12.54
CA LYS A 220 11.28 11.11 -11.58
C LYS A 220 12.62 10.83 -12.28
N ALA A 221 12.62 10.02 -13.33
CA ALA A 221 13.82 9.75 -14.14
C ALA A 221 14.33 11.02 -14.80
N PHE A 222 13.46 11.84 -15.38
CA PHE A 222 13.82 13.12 -15.96
C PHE A 222 14.43 14.06 -14.90
N ARG A 223 13.80 14.17 -13.74
CA ARG A 223 14.31 14.99 -12.63
C ARG A 223 15.69 14.54 -12.13
N SER A 224 15.97 13.25 -12.14
CA SER A 224 17.29 12.74 -11.72
C SER A 224 18.43 13.13 -12.66
N GLN A 225 18.13 13.36 -13.94
CA GLN A 225 19.10 13.84 -14.94
C GLN A 225 19.42 15.34 -14.77
N PHE A 226 18.49 16.12 -14.19
CA PHE A 226 18.63 17.55 -13.94
C PHE A 226 19.03 17.85 -12.50
N ARG A 227 20.01 17.13 -11.97
CA ARG A 227 20.57 17.41 -10.63
C ARG A 227 21.09 18.84 -10.56
N GLY A 228 20.59 19.63 -9.60
CA GLY A 228 21.02 21.02 -9.40
C GLY A 228 20.08 22.09 -9.97
N VAL A 229 19.05 21.74 -10.73
CA VAL A 229 18.03 22.71 -11.15
C VAL A 229 17.16 23.07 -9.94
N ARG A 230 17.36 24.30 -9.42
CA ARG A 230 16.62 24.81 -8.24
C ARG A 230 15.28 25.46 -8.63
N LYS A 231 15.15 25.95 -9.87
CA LYS A 231 13.94 26.66 -10.33
C LYS A 231 12.88 25.66 -10.79
N ILE A 232 11.81 25.52 -10.00
CA ILE A 232 10.68 24.63 -10.29
C ILE A 232 10.01 25.01 -11.61
N ASP A 233 9.79 26.31 -11.88
CA ASP A 233 9.13 26.79 -13.09
C ASP A 233 9.89 26.39 -14.36
N PHE A 234 11.21 26.48 -14.35
CA PHE A 234 12.04 26.01 -15.48
C PHE A 234 11.90 24.50 -15.67
N PHE A 235 11.90 23.72 -14.59
CA PHE A 235 11.68 22.28 -14.65
C PHE A 235 10.31 21.93 -15.23
N LEU A 236 9.24 22.60 -14.79
CA LEU A 236 7.88 22.40 -15.30
C LEU A 236 7.76 22.81 -16.76
N PHE A 237 8.40 23.91 -17.17
CA PHE A 237 8.47 24.34 -18.57
C PHE A 237 9.13 23.26 -19.45
N ARG A 238 10.27 22.72 -19.04
CA ARG A 238 10.96 21.63 -19.78
C ARG A 238 10.08 20.38 -19.86
N LEU A 239 9.43 20.02 -18.74
CA LEU A 239 8.53 18.88 -18.69
C LEU A 239 7.34 19.05 -19.65
N SER A 240 6.76 20.25 -19.72
CA SER A 240 5.66 20.54 -20.66
C SER A 240 6.06 20.41 -22.11
N LYS A 241 7.32 20.72 -22.47
CA LYS A 241 7.83 20.59 -23.84
C LYS A 241 8.11 19.14 -24.24
N ILE A 242 8.42 18.26 -23.28
CA ILE A 242 8.78 16.86 -23.57
C ILE A 242 7.52 15.97 -23.58
N PHE A 243 6.52 16.30 -22.77
CA PHE A 243 5.35 15.44 -22.54
C PHE A 243 4.00 16.11 -22.91
N ALA A 244 4.03 17.24 -23.62
CA ALA A 244 2.81 17.91 -24.11
C ALA A 244 2.16 17.16 -25.25
#